data_336dffba9be27a55c9d33884ba12bc70
#
_entry.id   336dffba9be27a55c9d33884ba12bc70
#
_cell.length_a   1.000
_cell.length_b   1.000
_cell.length_c   1.000
_cell.angle_alpha   90.00
_cell.angle_beta   90.00
_cell.angle_gamma   90.00
#
_symmetry.space_group_name_H-M   'P 1'
#
loop_
_entity.id
_entity.type
_entity.pdbx_description
1 polymer ?
#
loop_
_entity_poly.entity_id
_entity_poly.type
_entity_poly.pdbx_seq_one_letter_code
_entity_poly.pdbx_strand_id
1 'polypeptide(L)'
;AFTPGAEDHLKTIEGAVNVWVQAVSAVDAFAQAHPGLVHEVSYGGLHADPVGEMTALFEFLGAPVEPLTIRRIAAATSFKALAGREPGEEDRTSFLRNGVVGDWKAKLAPESVQFIAEACGELMRRKRIAA
;
A
#
# COMPACT_ATOMS: atom_id res chain seq x y z
N ALA A 1 -16.33 17.50 -2.12
CA ALA A 1 -16.48 18.45 -1.02
C ALA A 1 -15.95 17.78 0.24
N PHE A 2 -15.02 18.43 0.92
CA PHE A 2 -14.49 17.97 2.21
C PHE A 2 -15.63 18.05 3.24
N THR A 3 -15.97 16.92 3.86
CA THR A 3 -17.02 16.89 4.89
C THR A 3 -16.33 17.08 6.24
N PRO A 4 -16.60 18.19 6.97
CA PRO A 4 -16.10 18.35 8.33
C PRO A 4 -16.65 17.22 9.22
N GLY A 5 -15.75 16.47 9.87
CA GLY A 5 -16.11 15.29 10.70
C GLY A 5 -15.49 13.97 10.19
N ALA A 6 -14.98 13.90 8.97
CA ALA A 6 -14.27 12.71 8.47
C ALA A 6 -13.00 12.40 9.28
N GLU A 7 -12.39 13.38 9.94
CA GLU A 7 -11.20 13.21 10.77
C GLU A 7 -11.44 12.38 12.03
N ASP A 8 -12.63 12.36 12.57
CA ASP A 8 -12.93 11.60 13.80
C ASP A 8 -12.94 10.08 13.55
N HIS A 9 -13.32 9.64 12.36
CA HIS A 9 -13.32 8.23 12.02
C HIS A 9 -11.92 7.64 11.90
N LEU A 10 -10.89 8.45 11.64
CA LEU A 10 -9.49 8.01 11.57
C LEU A 10 -8.78 8.01 12.92
N LYS A 11 -9.43 8.46 14.00
CA LYS A 11 -8.85 8.48 15.35
C LYS A 11 -8.94 7.13 16.06
N THR A 12 -9.77 6.21 15.55
CA THR A 12 -9.89 4.85 16.07
C THR A 12 -9.53 3.81 15.03
N ILE A 13 -9.12 2.63 15.48
CA ILE A 13 -8.80 1.51 14.57
C ILE A 13 -10.04 1.06 13.81
N GLU A 14 -11.18 0.96 14.49
CA GLU A 14 -12.45 0.58 13.87
C GLU A 14 -12.85 1.58 12.78
N GLY A 15 -12.73 2.86 13.05
CA GLY A 15 -13.03 3.92 12.09
C GLY A 15 -12.10 3.86 10.87
N ALA A 16 -10.79 3.70 11.09
CA ALA A 16 -9.82 3.56 10.03
C ALA A 16 -10.05 2.31 9.16
N VAL A 17 -10.34 1.17 9.80
CA VAL A 17 -10.69 -0.09 9.10
C VAL A 17 -11.95 0.09 8.26
N ASN A 18 -13.01 0.68 8.82
CA ASN A 18 -14.26 0.90 8.10
C ASN A 18 -14.05 1.80 6.86
N VAL A 19 -13.33 2.91 7.00
CA VAL A 19 -13.00 3.80 5.88
C VAL A 19 -12.19 3.06 4.81
N TRP A 20 -11.19 2.28 5.21
CA TRP A 20 -10.38 1.50 4.28
C TRP A 20 -11.19 0.44 3.54
N VAL A 21 -12.02 -0.34 4.25
CA VAL A 21 -12.89 -1.37 3.65
C VAL A 21 -13.86 -0.74 2.64
N GLN A 22 -14.50 0.37 2.99
CA GLN A 22 -15.42 1.07 2.09
C GLN A 22 -14.70 1.56 0.83
N ALA A 23 -13.54 2.20 0.99
CA ALA A 23 -12.77 2.73 -0.13
C ALA A 23 -12.31 1.62 -1.09
N VAL A 24 -11.74 0.53 -0.54
CA VAL A 24 -11.28 -0.60 -1.35
C VAL A 24 -12.44 -1.30 -2.04
N SER A 25 -13.57 -1.50 -1.35
CA SER A 25 -14.77 -2.12 -1.95
C SER A 25 -15.36 -1.27 -3.07
N ALA A 26 -15.34 0.06 -2.93
CA ALA A 26 -15.78 0.97 -3.98
C ALA A 26 -14.88 0.89 -5.23
N VAL A 27 -13.56 0.82 -5.03
CA VAL A 27 -12.59 0.61 -6.13
C VAL A 27 -12.81 -0.76 -6.80
N ASP A 28 -13.06 -1.83 -6.02
CA ASP A 28 -13.36 -3.15 -6.57
C ASP A 28 -14.63 -3.14 -7.43
N ALA A 29 -15.69 -2.50 -6.96
CA ALA A 29 -16.94 -2.37 -7.71
C ALA A 29 -16.73 -1.56 -9.01
N PHE A 30 -15.96 -0.49 -8.95
CA PHE A 30 -15.60 0.30 -10.12
C PHE A 30 -14.78 -0.52 -11.14
N ALA A 31 -13.77 -1.26 -10.67
CA ALA A 31 -12.93 -2.10 -11.51
C ALA A 31 -13.75 -3.19 -12.23
N GLN A 32 -14.73 -3.79 -11.53
CA GLN A 32 -15.64 -4.78 -12.12
C GLN A 32 -16.56 -4.16 -13.18
N ALA A 33 -17.06 -2.96 -12.93
CA ALA A 33 -17.92 -2.24 -13.88
C ALA A 33 -17.13 -1.70 -15.09
N HIS A 34 -15.83 -1.47 -14.94
CA HIS A 34 -14.97 -0.87 -15.96
C HIS A 34 -13.68 -1.66 -16.16
N PRO A 35 -13.74 -2.86 -16.77
CA PRO A 35 -12.57 -3.70 -16.97
C PRO A 35 -11.47 -2.97 -17.75
N GLY A 36 -10.24 -3.07 -17.25
CA GLY A 36 -9.07 -2.44 -17.88
C GLY A 36 -8.83 -0.96 -17.51
N LEU A 37 -9.69 -0.34 -16.67
CA LEU A 37 -9.47 1.03 -16.22
C LEU A 37 -8.77 1.13 -14.84
N VAL A 38 -8.57 0.01 -14.17
CA VAL A 38 -7.91 -0.02 -12.85
C VAL A 38 -6.74 -0.99 -12.88
N HIS A 39 -5.59 -0.52 -12.45
CA HIS A 39 -4.42 -1.35 -12.17
C HIS A 39 -4.05 -1.21 -10.69
N GLU A 40 -3.93 -2.33 -10.00
CA GLU A 40 -3.59 -2.34 -8.58
C GLU A 40 -2.11 -2.61 -8.37
N VAL A 41 -1.46 -1.75 -7.61
CA VAL A 41 -0.09 -1.92 -7.16
C VAL A 41 -0.07 -2.08 -5.65
N SER A 42 0.52 -3.15 -5.14
CA SER A 42 0.64 -3.33 -3.70
C SER A 42 2.03 -2.88 -3.19
N TYR A 43 2.05 -2.29 -1.99
CA TYR A 43 3.30 -1.92 -1.34
C TYR A 43 4.22 -3.13 -1.12
N GLY A 44 3.66 -4.26 -0.70
CA GLY A 44 4.40 -5.51 -0.56
C GLY A 44 4.97 -6.03 -1.87
N GLY A 45 4.20 -5.91 -2.97
CA GLY A 45 4.66 -6.26 -4.32
C GLY A 45 5.84 -5.39 -4.76
N LEU A 46 5.73 -4.07 -4.59
CA LEU A 46 6.82 -3.14 -4.90
C LEU A 46 8.09 -3.41 -4.09
N HIS A 47 7.97 -3.91 -2.86
CA HIS A 47 9.13 -4.31 -2.07
C HIS A 47 9.73 -5.64 -2.52
N ALA A 48 8.90 -6.61 -2.90
CA ALA A 48 9.35 -7.95 -3.30
C ALA A 48 9.93 -7.97 -4.72
N ASP A 49 9.25 -7.32 -5.67
CA ASP A 49 9.65 -7.24 -7.07
C ASP A 49 9.29 -5.86 -7.68
N PRO A 50 10.07 -4.82 -7.35
CA PRO A 50 9.80 -3.47 -7.87
C PRO A 50 9.87 -3.39 -9.40
N VAL A 51 10.72 -4.20 -10.03
CA VAL A 51 10.88 -4.20 -11.49
C VAL A 51 9.67 -4.82 -12.17
N GLY A 52 9.15 -5.93 -11.66
CA GLY A 52 7.96 -6.60 -12.20
C GLY A 52 6.71 -5.74 -12.02
N GLU A 53 6.46 -5.20 -10.83
CA GLU A 53 5.30 -4.34 -10.56
C GLU A 53 5.33 -3.07 -11.43
N MET A 54 6.49 -2.44 -11.60
CA MET A 54 6.61 -1.27 -12.46
C MET A 54 6.46 -1.61 -13.94
N THR A 55 6.95 -2.76 -14.39
CA THR A 55 6.76 -3.22 -15.77
C THR A 55 5.28 -3.37 -16.06
N ALA A 56 4.54 -4.08 -15.20
CA ALA A 56 3.10 -4.27 -15.35
C ALA A 56 2.33 -2.93 -15.35
N LEU A 57 2.75 -1.97 -14.49
CA LEU A 57 2.15 -0.63 -14.48
C LEU A 57 2.37 0.11 -15.81
N PHE A 58 3.59 0.11 -16.34
CA PHE A 58 3.88 0.80 -17.61
C PHE A 58 3.18 0.13 -18.80
N GLU A 59 3.05 -1.20 -18.81
CA GLU A 59 2.25 -1.93 -19.80
C GLU A 59 0.78 -1.54 -19.72
N PHE A 60 0.20 -1.50 -18.51
CA PHE A 60 -1.17 -1.04 -18.28
C PHE A 60 -1.42 0.38 -18.80
N LEU A 61 -0.46 1.28 -18.61
CA LEU A 61 -0.55 2.67 -19.09
C LEU A 61 -0.34 2.80 -20.62
N GLY A 62 -0.07 1.71 -21.34
CA GLY A 62 0.25 1.73 -22.75
C GLY A 62 1.55 2.45 -23.08
N ALA A 63 2.44 2.59 -22.12
CA ALA A 63 3.73 3.27 -22.23
C ALA A 63 4.89 2.31 -21.87
N PRO A 64 5.14 1.27 -22.66
CA PRO A 64 6.19 0.30 -22.36
C PRO A 64 7.54 0.99 -22.29
N VAL A 65 8.32 0.64 -21.28
CA VAL A 65 9.62 1.24 -20.96
C VAL A 65 10.69 0.14 -21.01
N GLU A 66 11.85 0.49 -21.54
CA GLU A 66 13.00 -0.41 -21.58
C GLU A 66 13.36 -0.96 -20.19
N PRO A 67 13.62 -2.28 -20.04
CA PRO A 67 13.87 -2.92 -18.75
C PRO A 67 15.01 -2.26 -17.95
N LEU A 68 16.04 -1.74 -18.64
CA LEU A 68 17.14 -1.03 -17.97
C LEU A 68 16.67 0.27 -17.33
N THR A 69 15.76 0.99 -17.98
CA THR A 69 15.18 2.21 -17.46
C THR A 69 14.33 1.94 -16.22
N ILE A 70 13.50 0.89 -16.25
CA ILE A 70 12.71 0.45 -15.08
C ILE A 70 13.62 0.13 -13.90
N ARG A 71 14.71 -0.63 -14.11
CA ARG A 71 15.68 -0.93 -13.03
C ARG A 71 16.33 0.32 -12.46
N ARG A 72 16.65 1.30 -13.29
CA ARG A 72 17.22 2.58 -12.84
C ARG A 72 16.21 3.37 -11.98
N ILE A 73 14.95 3.41 -12.41
CA ILE A 73 13.88 4.06 -11.63
C ILE A 73 13.71 3.35 -10.29
N ALA A 74 13.56 2.02 -10.29
CA ALA A 74 13.42 1.22 -9.07
C ALA A 74 14.58 1.45 -8.09
N ALA A 75 15.82 1.49 -8.58
CA ALA A 75 16.99 1.76 -7.75
C ALA A 75 16.97 3.19 -7.17
N ALA A 76 16.65 4.19 -8.00
CA ALA A 76 16.62 5.60 -7.60
C ALA A 76 15.47 5.93 -6.61
N THR A 77 14.39 5.17 -6.65
CA THR A 77 13.21 5.33 -5.79
C THR A 77 13.16 4.33 -4.62
N SER A 78 14.20 3.53 -4.43
CA SER A 78 14.29 2.63 -3.28
C SER A 78 14.30 3.39 -1.96
N PHE A 79 13.80 2.76 -0.88
CA PHE A 79 13.83 3.37 0.46
C PHE A 79 15.24 3.86 0.82
N LYS A 80 16.25 3.04 0.59
CA LYS A 80 17.66 3.42 0.85
C LYS A 80 18.09 4.66 0.07
N ALA A 81 17.75 4.74 -1.21
CA ALA A 81 18.12 5.90 -2.04
C ALA A 81 17.43 7.19 -1.57
N LEU A 82 16.16 7.11 -1.18
CA LEU A 82 15.36 8.27 -0.79
C LEU A 82 15.56 8.67 0.68
N ALA A 83 15.68 7.71 1.58
CA ALA A 83 15.80 7.93 3.01
C ALA A 83 17.27 8.07 3.49
N GLY A 84 18.24 7.64 2.68
CA GLY A 84 19.66 7.62 3.05
C GLY A 84 20.03 6.58 4.11
N ARG A 85 19.13 5.63 4.42
CA ARG A 85 19.32 4.58 5.43
C ARG A 85 18.63 3.27 5.01
N GLU A 86 18.94 2.18 5.67
CA GLU A 86 18.37 0.87 5.35
C GLU A 86 16.91 0.76 5.88
N PRO A 87 16.04 -0.05 5.23
CA PRO A 87 14.76 -0.42 5.78
C PRO A 87 14.94 -1.05 7.17
N GLY A 88 14.10 -0.63 8.14
CA GLY A 88 14.22 -1.05 9.54
C GLY A 88 14.96 -0.05 10.44
N GLU A 89 15.77 0.82 9.89
CA GLU A 89 16.37 1.95 10.61
C GLU A 89 15.33 3.06 10.77
N GLU A 90 14.50 2.96 11.82
CA GLU A 90 13.37 3.87 12.03
C GLU A 90 13.83 5.29 12.37
N ASP A 91 13.27 6.27 11.63
CA ASP A 91 13.32 7.69 11.98
C ASP A 91 11.87 8.23 12.09
N ARG A 92 11.42 8.51 13.31
CA ARG A 92 10.05 8.98 13.58
C ARG A 92 9.79 10.41 13.13
N THR A 93 10.81 11.18 12.81
CA THR A 93 10.70 12.54 12.30
C THR A 93 10.63 12.60 10.79
N SER A 94 11.01 11.51 10.12
CA SER A 94 11.02 11.41 8.66
C SER A 94 9.67 10.94 8.12
N PHE A 95 9.24 11.50 6.98
CA PHE A 95 8.12 10.96 6.20
C PHE A 95 8.37 9.50 5.78
N LEU A 96 9.60 9.18 5.36
CA LEU A 96 10.04 7.82 5.05
C LEU A 96 10.49 7.13 6.35
N ARG A 97 9.54 6.78 7.21
CA ARG A 97 9.82 6.42 8.60
C ARG A 97 10.62 5.14 8.80
N ASN A 98 10.20 4.02 8.24
CA ASN A 98 10.77 2.69 8.54
C ASN A 98 11.03 1.81 7.30
N GLY A 99 10.23 1.90 6.25
CA GLY A 99 10.41 1.16 5.01
C GLY A 99 10.24 -0.37 5.14
N VAL A 100 9.57 -0.87 6.18
CA VAL A 100 9.35 -2.31 6.43
C VAL A 100 7.90 -2.68 6.16
N VAL A 101 7.70 -3.73 5.35
CA VAL A 101 6.37 -4.30 5.10
C VAL A 101 5.88 -5.06 6.33
N GLY A 102 4.65 -4.80 6.76
CA GLY A 102 4.05 -5.49 7.90
C GLY A 102 4.50 -4.98 9.28
N ASP A 103 5.26 -3.90 9.35
CA ASP A 103 5.76 -3.29 10.61
C ASP A 103 4.63 -2.98 11.62
N TRP A 104 3.43 -2.71 11.14
CA TRP A 104 2.25 -2.44 11.96
C TRP A 104 1.91 -3.57 12.94
N LYS A 105 2.19 -4.83 12.60
CA LYS A 105 1.93 -6.00 13.47
C LYS A 105 2.74 -5.95 14.77
N ALA A 106 3.95 -5.42 14.71
CA ALA A 106 4.81 -5.27 15.87
C ALA A 106 4.54 -3.98 16.67
N LYS A 107 3.81 -3.03 16.09
CA LYS A 107 3.58 -1.71 16.67
C LYS A 107 2.18 -1.48 17.21
N LEU A 108 1.20 -2.21 16.71
CA LEU A 108 -0.17 -2.16 17.21
C LEU A 108 -0.33 -3.11 18.42
N ALA A 109 -1.26 -2.77 19.30
CA ALA A 109 -1.66 -3.65 20.38
C ALA A 109 -2.25 -4.96 19.81
N PRO A 110 -2.04 -6.12 20.46
CA PRO A 110 -2.49 -7.42 19.96
C PRO A 110 -3.99 -7.45 19.64
N GLU A 111 -4.81 -6.80 20.46
CA GLU A 111 -6.27 -6.69 20.28
C GLU A 111 -6.62 -5.96 18.96
N SER A 112 -5.83 -4.94 18.64
CA SER A 112 -5.99 -4.18 17.39
C SER A 112 -5.60 -5.02 16.18
N VAL A 113 -4.53 -5.78 16.27
CA VAL A 113 -4.09 -6.71 15.21
C VAL A 113 -5.17 -7.77 14.97
N GLN A 114 -5.71 -8.36 16.05
CA GLN A 114 -6.78 -9.34 15.97
C GLN A 114 -8.03 -8.74 15.32
N PHE A 115 -8.47 -7.57 15.77
CA PHE A 115 -9.62 -6.86 15.19
C PHE A 115 -9.45 -6.62 13.68
N ILE A 116 -8.28 -6.14 13.24
CA ILE A 116 -7.98 -5.92 11.82
C ILE A 116 -8.08 -7.26 11.04
N ALA A 117 -7.49 -8.32 11.57
CA ALA A 117 -7.51 -9.63 10.92
C ALA A 117 -8.94 -10.18 10.77
N GLU A 118 -9.78 -10.02 11.80
CA GLU A 118 -11.19 -10.45 11.78
C GLU A 118 -12.05 -9.57 10.85
N ALA A 119 -11.88 -8.25 10.91
CA ALA A 119 -12.72 -7.31 10.18
C ALA A 119 -12.40 -7.23 8.69
N CYS A 120 -11.13 -7.35 8.30
CA CYS A 120 -10.72 -7.15 6.90
C CYS A 120 -9.63 -8.11 6.38
N GLY A 121 -9.25 -9.15 7.12
CA GLY A 121 -8.19 -10.09 6.74
C GLY A 121 -8.40 -10.77 5.38
N GLU A 122 -9.65 -11.14 5.04
CA GLU A 122 -10.00 -11.68 3.72
C GLU A 122 -9.72 -10.66 2.61
N LEU A 123 -10.15 -9.42 2.80
CA LEU A 123 -9.92 -8.33 1.85
C LEU A 123 -8.42 -8.04 1.71
N MET A 124 -7.68 -8.02 2.81
CA MET A 124 -6.22 -7.85 2.81
C MET A 124 -5.53 -8.94 1.99
N ARG A 125 -5.92 -10.22 2.17
CA ARG A 125 -5.35 -11.33 1.36
C ARG A 125 -5.62 -11.14 -0.12
N ARG A 126 -6.87 -10.81 -0.50
CA ARG A 126 -7.22 -10.53 -1.91
C ARG A 126 -6.38 -9.40 -2.50
N LYS A 127 -6.04 -8.40 -1.71
CA LYS A 127 -5.22 -7.24 -2.10
C LYS A 127 -3.71 -7.47 -1.92
N ARG A 128 -3.27 -8.70 -1.68
CA ARG A 128 -1.85 -9.05 -1.47
C ARG A 128 -1.18 -8.26 -0.35
N ILE A 129 -1.98 -7.84 0.66
CA ILE A 129 -1.47 -7.19 1.86
C ILE A 129 -1.17 -8.28 2.88
N ALA A 130 0.03 -8.26 3.45
CA ALA A 130 0.45 -9.24 4.46
C ALA A 130 -0.47 -9.13 5.70
N ALA A 131 -1.38 -10.08 5.85
CA ALA A 131 -2.29 -10.21 7.00
C ALA A 131 -1.55 -10.83 8.21
#